data_a315741276ab2deaf3c3ac567e5a2298
#
_entry.id   a315741276ab2deaf3c3ac567e5a2298
#
_cell.length_a   1.000
_cell.length_b   1.000
_cell.length_c   1.000
_cell.angle_alpha   90.00
_cell.angle_beta   90.00
_cell.angle_gamma   90.00
#
_symmetry.space_group_name_H-M   'P 1'
#
loop_
_entity.id
_entity.type
_entity.pdbx_description
1 polymer ?
#
loop_
_entity_poly.entity_id
_entity_poly.type
_entity_poly.pdbx_seq_one_letter_code
_entity_poly.pdbx_strand_id
1 'polypeptide(L)'
;GIKGSSTVQIFYNDVKVPVENLLGRRGEGFRIALNILHMGRIKLGGTVLGAAKRAISQSVQYANERKQFGKLISSFGAIKYKLAEQVIRTWVTESSVYRVSENIDRMTAILIDEGMPKQKATVEGIATYAIEAAAMKVFGSEALNYVVDEAVQIFGGMGFSAETDVDRAYRDSRINRIFEGTNEINRLLVVDTTIKKALKTGFDVVRYARSIIKQLDETGIATGEGYYGEKKHYIRNFKKIALLLMGVLSDKYERKFLDEQEILFNISDIIMYIYGAESSLLRVQKAEKIKGAPYVSLYKDMLDVYLYDSAFQIRKCALDAVNAFITGREQEVMHQRIRTLSQVSPVNSKEARRRIADKLIEENRYVF
;
A
#
# COMPACT_ATOMS: atom_id res chain seq x y z
N GLY A 1 -10.62 -22.15 -3.60
CA GLY A 1 -9.61 -21.58 -2.79
C GLY A 1 -8.62 -22.59 -2.24
N ILE A 2 -8.08 -22.30 -1.09
CA ILE A 2 -7.04 -23.10 -0.42
C ILE A 2 -7.62 -24.45 -0.02
N LYS A 3 -7.09 -25.55 -0.63
CA LYS A 3 -7.55 -26.91 -0.35
C LYS A 3 -6.85 -27.56 0.86
N GLY A 4 -5.69 -27.04 1.25
CA GLY A 4 -4.87 -27.57 2.35
C GLY A 4 -5.31 -27.15 3.74
N SER A 5 -6.36 -26.34 3.88
CA SER A 5 -6.94 -25.91 5.16
C SER A 5 -8.42 -26.27 5.23
N SER A 6 -8.90 -26.56 6.43
CA SER A 6 -10.33 -26.76 6.70
C SER A 6 -10.88 -25.57 7.48
N THR A 7 -12.08 -25.14 7.12
CA THR A 7 -12.85 -24.13 7.85
C THR A 7 -14.10 -24.81 8.38
N VAL A 8 -14.18 -24.97 9.71
CA VAL A 8 -15.20 -25.78 10.37
C VAL A 8 -15.86 -25.00 11.51
N GLN A 9 -17.05 -25.43 11.90
CA GLN A 9 -17.67 -25.01 13.14
C GLN A 9 -17.13 -25.87 14.28
N ILE A 10 -16.77 -25.24 15.40
CA ILE A 10 -16.31 -25.91 16.61
C ILE A 10 -17.42 -25.80 17.65
N PHE A 11 -17.84 -26.92 18.20
CA PHE A 11 -18.86 -27.00 19.26
C PHE A 11 -18.19 -27.34 20.57
N TYR A 12 -18.50 -26.56 21.60
CA TYR A 12 -18.04 -26.78 22.99
C TYR A 12 -19.22 -27.22 23.82
N ASN A 13 -19.32 -28.52 24.17
CA ASN A 13 -20.39 -29.07 24.99
C ASN A 13 -19.81 -29.36 26.37
N ASP A 14 -20.16 -28.54 27.37
CA ASP A 14 -19.77 -28.68 28.78
C ASP A 14 -18.27 -28.90 29.03
N VAL A 15 -17.43 -28.29 28.20
CA VAL A 15 -15.96 -28.36 28.30
C VAL A 15 -15.50 -27.65 29.57
N LYS A 16 -14.91 -28.42 30.51
CA LYS A 16 -14.30 -27.88 31.71
C LYS A 16 -12.94 -27.27 31.39
N VAL A 17 -12.79 -25.97 31.65
CA VAL A 17 -11.53 -25.23 31.43
C VAL A 17 -11.03 -24.76 32.81
N PRO A 18 -9.75 -25.03 33.17
CA PRO A 18 -9.15 -24.49 34.39
C PRO A 18 -9.21 -22.96 34.44
N VAL A 19 -9.43 -22.40 35.62
CA VAL A 19 -9.59 -20.94 35.81
C VAL A 19 -8.32 -20.18 35.43
N GLU A 20 -7.14 -20.78 35.64
CA GLU A 20 -5.85 -20.24 35.32
C GLU A 20 -5.60 -20.11 33.80
N ASN A 21 -6.39 -20.77 32.95
CA ASN A 21 -6.35 -20.64 31.51
C ASN A 21 -7.09 -19.37 30.98
N LEU A 22 -7.63 -18.54 31.88
CA LEU A 22 -8.24 -17.29 31.50
C LEU A 22 -7.21 -16.35 30.90
N LEU A 23 -7.35 -16.03 29.60
CA LEU A 23 -6.49 -15.08 28.88
C LEU A 23 -6.93 -13.63 29.19
N GLY A 24 -6.10 -12.90 29.95
CA GLY A 24 -6.39 -11.52 30.36
C GLY A 24 -7.47 -11.43 31.42
N ARG A 25 -8.24 -10.34 31.45
CA ARG A 25 -9.30 -10.12 32.42
C ARG A 25 -10.68 -10.41 31.82
N ARG A 26 -11.66 -10.71 32.67
CA ARG A 26 -13.05 -10.84 32.21
C ARG A 26 -13.48 -9.56 31.46
N GLY A 27 -14.12 -9.71 30.30
CA GLY A 27 -14.58 -8.62 29.47
C GLY A 27 -13.54 -8.06 28.47
N GLU A 28 -12.28 -8.49 28.54
CA GLU A 28 -11.21 -8.00 27.63
C GLU A 28 -11.08 -8.78 26.31
N GLY A 29 -11.78 -9.90 26.15
CA GLY A 29 -11.61 -10.80 24.99
C GLY A 29 -11.77 -10.11 23.64
N PHE A 30 -12.75 -9.23 23.49
CA PHE A 30 -12.95 -8.47 22.26
C PHE A 30 -11.76 -7.54 21.94
N ARG A 31 -11.22 -6.85 22.95
CA ARG A 31 -10.04 -5.98 22.80
C ARG A 31 -8.80 -6.79 22.42
N ILE A 32 -8.61 -7.95 23.01
CA ILE A 32 -7.51 -8.88 22.69
C ILE A 32 -7.64 -9.32 21.22
N ALA A 33 -8.83 -9.74 20.78
CA ALA A 33 -9.10 -10.15 19.41
C ALA A 33 -8.80 -9.02 18.39
N LEU A 34 -9.22 -7.78 18.67
CA LEU A 34 -8.92 -6.63 17.79
C LEU A 34 -7.41 -6.36 17.67
N ASN A 35 -6.67 -6.47 18.77
CA ASN A 35 -5.21 -6.28 18.73
C ASN A 35 -4.50 -7.36 17.89
N ILE A 36 -4.96 -8.61 17.96
CA ILE A 36 -4.45 -9.70 17.13
C ILE A 36 -4.70 -9.42 15.65
N LEU A 37 -5.83 -8.81 15.28
CA LEU A 37 -6.12 -8.44 13.89
C LEU A 37 -5.10 -7.43 13.33
N HIS A 38 -4.58 -6.50 14.13
CA HIS A 38 -3.53 -5.59 13.66
C HIS A 38 -2.25 -6.34 13.28
N MET A 39 -1.85 -7.33 14.11
CA MET A 39 -0.71 -8.19 13.80
C MET A 39 -0.98 -9.05 12.54
N GLY A 40 -2.16 -9.64 12.42
CA GLY A 40 -2.58 -10.44 11.27
C GLY A 40 -2.49 -9.66 9.96
N ARG A 41 -2.93 -8.40 9.96
CA ARG A 41 -2.89 -7.51 8.79
C ARG A 41 -1.46 -7.22 8.32
N ILE A 42 -0.53 -6.94 9.23
CA ILE A 42 0.89 -6.71 8.88
C ILE A 42 1.53 -8.00 8.38
N LYS A 43 1.30 -9.13 9.05
CA LYS A 43 1.78 -10.44 8.63
C LYS A 43 1.28 -10.78 7.23
N LEU A 44 0.02 -10.50 6.92
CA LEU A 44 -0.52 -10.71 5.57
C LEU A 44 0.25 -9.86 4.55
N GLY A 45 0.46 -8.57 4.82
CA GLY A 45 1.27 -7.71 3.96
C GLY A 45 2.67 -8.27 3.68
N GLY A 46 3.30 -8.90 4.68
CA GLY A 46 4.60 -9.58 4.53
C GLY A 46 4.51 -10.92 3.79
N THR A 47 3.52 -11.74 4.11
CA THR A 47 3.38 -13.09 3.52
C THR A 47 3.15 -13.05 2.01
N VAL A 48 2.38 -12.08 1.52
CA VAL A 48 2.10 -11.93 0.08
C VAL A 48 3.35 -11.65 -0.74
N LEU A 49 4.42 -11.09 -0.15
CA LEU A 49 5.67 -10.79 -0.85
C LEU A 49 6.37 -12.05 -1.37
N GLY A 50 6.43 -13.11 -0.56
CA GLY A 50 7.02 -14.38 -0.97
C GLY A 50 6.27 -15.00 -2.15
N ALA A 51 4.95 -15.00 -2.11
CA ALA A 51 4.10 -15.48 -3.19
C ALA A 51 4.27 -14.63 -4.48
N ALA A 52 4.32 -13.32 -4.36
CA ALA A 52 4.53 -12.41 -5.48
C ALA A 52 5.89 -12.63 -6.15
N LYS A 53 6.98 -12.67 -5.38
CA LYS A 53 8.34 -12.93 -5.89
C LYS A 53 8.45 -14.28 -6.60
N ARG A 54 7.78 -15.32 -6.08
CA ARG A 54 7.72 -16.64 -6.73
C ARG A 54 6.96 -16.54 -8.06
N ALA A 55 5.79 -15.93 -8.08
CA ALA A 55 4.98 -15.78 -9.30
C ALA A 55 5.71 -14.98 -10.38
N ILE A 56 6.44 -13.91 -10.00
CA ILE A 56 7.28 -13.13 -10.93
C ILE A 56 8.39 -13.99 -11.50
N SER A 57 9.08 -14.78 -10.66
CA SER A 57 10.14 -15.68 -11.12
C SER A 57 9.61 -16.73 -12.10
N GLN A 58 8.46 -17.32 -11.83
CA GLN A 58 7.79 -18.26 -12.75
C GLN A 58 7.39 -17.55 -14.06
N SER A 59 6.87 -16.33 -13.97
CA SER A 59 6.47 -15.54 -15.16
C SER A 59 7.64 -15.27 -16.09
N VAL A 60 8.79 -14.85 -15.56
CA VAL A 60 9.96 -14.56 -16.40
C VAL A 60 10.59 -15.82 -16.95
N GLN A 61 10.67 -16.92 -16.18
CA GLN A 61 11.16 -18.23 -16.65
C GLN A 61 10.33 -18.71 -17.85
N TYR A 62 9.01 -18.73 -17.69
CA TYR A 62 8.13 -19.11 -18.80
C TYR A 62 8.27 -18.18 -20.00
N ALA A 63 8.38 -16.88 -19.80
CA ALA A 63 8.54 -15.90 -20.87
C ALA A 63 9.86 -16.09 -21.64
N ASN A 64 10.92 -16.56 -20.97
CA ASN A 64 12.23 -16.86 -21.55
C ASN A 64 12.29 -18.21 -22.28
N GLU A 65 11.31 -19.08 -22.11
CA GLU A 65 11.23 -20.39 -22.78
C GLU A 65 10.21 -20.41 -23.90
N ARG A 66 9.07 -19.75 -23.72
CA ARG A 66 7.95 -19.79 -24.65
C ARG A 66 8.21 -18.95 -25.90
N LYS A 67 8.05 -19.57 -27.06
CA LYS A 67 8.14 -18.89 -28.37
C LYS A 67 6.76 -18.73 -29.00
N GLN A 68 6.50 -17.54 -29.52
CA GLN A 68 5.36 -17.21 -30.38
C GLN A 68 5.82 -16.20 -31.45
N PHE A 69 5.21 -16.25 -32.64
CA PHE A 69 5.56 -15.38 -33.74
C PHE A 69 7.07 -15.38 -34.07
N GLY A 70 7.70 -16.55 -33.96
CA GLY A 70 9.11 -16.75 -34.29
C GLY A 70 10.14 -16.32 -33.26
N LYS A 71 9.73 -15.79 -32.09
CA LYS A 71 10.65 -15.31 -31.06
C LYS A 71 10.14 -15.59 -29.63
N LEU A 72 11.04 -15.49 -28.64
CA LEU A 72 10.69 -15.59 -27.22
C LEU A 72 9.67 -14.52 -26.82
N ILE A 73 8.67 -14.89 -26.02
CA ILE A 73 7.67 -13.92 -25.61
C ILE A 73 8.25 -12.83 -24.70
N SER A 74 9.33 -13.09 -23.96
CA SER A 74 10.06 -12.07 -23.18
C SER A 74 10.60 -10.91 -24.02
N SER A 75 10.76 -11.09 -25.35
CA SER A 75 11.20 -10.02 -26.25
C SER A 75 10.11 -9.01 -26.61
N PHE A 76 8.83 -9.33 -26.37
CA PHE A 76 7.73 -8.43 -26.68
C PHE A 76 7.57 -7.32 -25.65
N GLY A 77 7.36 -6.08 -26.12
CA GLY A 77 7.15 -4.92 -25.24
C GLY A 77 5.96 -5.07 -24.28
N ALA A 78 4.88 -5.74 -24.72
CA ALA A 78 3.73 -6.02 -23.87
C ALA A 78 4.07 -6.94 -22.70
N ILE A 79 4.91 -7.96 -22.91
CA ILE A 79 5.37 -8.87 -21.85
C ILE A 79 6.36 -8.14 -20.92
N LYS A 80 7.29 -7.35 -21.47
CA LYS A 80 8.19 -6.51 -20.65
C LYS A 80 7.42 -5.55 -19.76
N TYR A 81 6.34 -4.94 -20.27
CA TYR A 81 5.47 -4.07 -19.47
C TYR A 81 4.88 -4.83 -18.27
N LYS A 82 4.29 -6.02 -18.49
CA LYS A 82 3.70 -6.86 -17.43
C LYS A 82 4.73 -7.27 -16.38
N LEU A 83 5.88 -7.75 -16.81
CA LEU A 83 6.97 -8.15 -15.93
C LEU A 83 7.47 -6.99 -15.07
N ALA A 84 7.65 -5.80 -15.66
CA ALA A 84 8.07 -4.61 -14.93
C ALA A 84 7.02 -4.16 -13.89
N GLU A 85 5.74 -4.16 -14.26
CA GLU A 85 4.65 -3.80 -13.33
C GLU A 85 4.54 -4.77 -12.15
N GLN A 86 4.70 -6.08 -12.39
CA GLN A 86 4.77 -7.06 -11.32
C GLN A 86 5.92 -6.74 -10.34
N VAL A 87 7.11 -6.42 -10.86
CA VAL A 87 8.28 -6.04 -10.06
C VAL A 87 8.02 -4.76 -9.28
N ILE A 88 7.58 -3.68 -9.94
CA ILE A 88 7.37 -2.37 -9.31
C ILE A 88 6.39 -2.49 -8.13
N ARG A 89 5.24 -3.12 -8.34
CA ARG A 89 4.21 -3.30 -7.28
C ARG A 89 4.74 -4.12 -6.11
N THR A 90 5.47 -5.20 -6.37
CA THR A 90 6.07 -6.05 -5.33
C THR A 90 7.14 -5.28 -4.55
N TRP A 91 8.03 -4.56 -5.24
CA TRP A 91 9.11 -3.81 -4.63
C TRP A 91 8.60 -2.63 -3.76
N VAL A 92 7.58 -1.91 -4.22
CA VAL A 92 6.94 -0.84 -3.43
C VAL A 92 6.23 -1.41 -2.21
N THR A 93 5.52 -2.54 -2.35
CA THR A 93 4.89 -3.23 -1.23
C THR A 93 5.93 -3.66 -0.20
N GLU A 94 7.01 -4.26 -0.65
CA GLU A 94 8.12 -4.68 0.22
C GLU A 94 8.71 -3.48 0.98
N SER A 95 8.99 -2.38 0.29
CA SER A 95 9.52 -1.15 0.90
C SER A 95 8.59 -0.62 2.00
N SER A 96 7.29 -0.70 1.80
CA SER A 96 6.27 -0.25 2.73
C SER A 96 6.13 -1.17 3.94
N VAL A 97 6.11 -2.48 3.71
CA VAL A 97 5.98 -3.50 4.78
C VAL A 97 7.21 -3.48 5.70
N TYR A 98 8.42 -3.46 5.15
CA TYR A 98 9.63 -3.40 5.97
C TYR A 98 9.73 -2.11 6.77
N ARG A 99 9.28 -0.97 6.20
CA ARG A 99 9.24 0.30 6.94
C ARG A 99 8.32 0.22 8.16
N VAL A 100 7.10 -0.30 8.00
CA VAL A 100 6.17 -0.41 9.13
C VAL A 100 6.64 -1.43 10.16
N SER A 101 7.24 -2.53 9.72
CA SER A 101 7.80 -3.53 10.64
C SER A 101 8.92 -2.94 11.50
N GLU A 102 9.88 -2.23 10.90
CA GLU A 102 10.93 -1.54 11.66
C GLU A 102 10.37 -0.50 12.63
N ASN A 103 9.37 0.26 12.21
CA ASN A 103 8.73 1.25 13.08
C ASN A 103 8.07 0.60 14.31
N ILE A 104 7.43 -0.56 14.14
CA ILE A 104 6.84 -1.34 15.24
C ILE A 104 7.92 -1.85 16.19
N ASP A 105 9.00 -2.43 15.65
CA ASP A 105 10.11 -2.94 16.45
C ASP A 105 10.74 -1.82 17.26
N ARG A 106 10.97 -0.66 16.64
CA ARG A 106 11.51 0.53 17.31
C ARG A 106 10.57 1.06 18.40
N MET A 107 9.26 1.16 18.14
CA MET A 107 8.30 1.59 19.14
C MET A 107 8.23 0.61 20.30
N THR A 108 8.26 -0.69 20.02
CA THR A 108 8.30 -1.74 21.04
C THR A 108 9.54 -1.60 21.94
N ALA A 109 10.70 -1.34 21.34
CA ALA A 109 11.93 -1.12 22.09
C ALA A 109 11.83 0.11 23.01
N ILE A 110 11.33 1.24 22.48
CA ILE A 110 11.11 2.47 23.28
C ILE A 110 10.22 2.18 24.48
N LEU A 111 9.09 1.51 24.29
CA LEU A 111 8.16 1.20 25.37
C LEU A 111 8.77 0.26 26.42
N ILE A 112 9.67 -0.66 26.03
CA ILE A 112 10.40 -1.52 26.96
C ILE A 112 11.40 -0.68 27.77
N ASP A 113 12.15 0.23 27.12
CA ASP A 113 13.10 1.12 27.77
C ASP A 113 12.41 2.08 28.75
N GLU A 114 11.16 2.45 28.49
CA GLU A 114 10.28 3.20 29.40
C GLU A 114 9.71 2.35 30.56
N GLY A 115 10.10 1.08 30.68
CA GLY A 115 9.73 0.17 31.77
C GLY A 115 8.47 -0.65 31.52
N MET A 116 7.91 -0.65 30.29
CA MET A 116 6.74 -1.48 29.99
C MET A 116 7.14 -2.96 29.85
N PRO A 117 6.39 -3.91 30.44
CA PRO A 117 6.63 -5.34 30.21
C PRO A 117 6.60 -5.70 28.73
N LYS A 118 7.56 -6.51 28.26
CA LYS A 118 7.78 -6.86 26.84
C LYS A 118 6.50 -7.25 26.10
N GLN A 119 5.67 -8.11 26.70
CA GLN A 119 4.42 -8.55 26.06
C GLN A 119 3.46 -7.37 25.82
N LYS A 120 3.32 -6.48 26.79
CA LYS A 120 2.47 -5.30 26.68
C LYS A 120 3.06 -4.30 25.68
N ALA A 121 4.36 -4.06 25.71
CA ALA A 121 5.07 -3.20 24.79
C ALA A 121 4.90 -3.66 23.34
N THR A 122 4.95 -4.97 23.07
CA THR A 122 4.70 -5.54 21.73
C THR A 122 3.28 -5.22 21.24
N VAL A 123 2.27 -5.41 22.07
CA VAL A 123 0.87 -5.13 21.72
C VAL A 123 0.65 -3.65 21.46
N GLU A 124 1.16 -2.77 22.31
CA GLU A 124 1.03 -1.31 22.16
C GLU A 124 1.84 -0.79 20.95
N GLY A 125 3.02 -1.34 20.72
CA GLY A 125 3.84 -1.04 19.53
C GLY A 125 3.09 -1.33 18.24
N ILE A 126 2.43 -2.48 18.14
CA ILE A 126 1.61 -2.84 16.98
C ILE A 126 0.37 -1.92 16.87
N ALA A 127 -0.31 -1.67 17.98
CA ALA A 127 -1.51 -0.82 18.01
C ALA A 127 -1.19 0.63 17.58
N THR A 128 0.01 1.12 17.88
CA THR A 128 0.47 2.45 17.45
C THR A 128 0.44 2.60 15.93
N TYR A 129 0.71 1.52 15.17
CA TYR A 129 0.73 1.49 13.71
C TYR A 129 -0.49 0.79 13.09
N ALA A 130 -1.64 0.87 13.75
CA ALA A 130 -2.90 0.26 13.29
C ALA A 130 -3.34 0.78 11.90
N ILE A 131 -3.08 2.05 11.59
CA ILE A 131 -3.39 2.68 10.29
C ILE A 131 -2.56 2.02 9.20
N GLU A 132 -1.26 1.96 9.42
CA GLU A 132 -0.30 1.34 8.49
C GLU A 132 -0.56 -0.16 8.33
N ALA A 133 -0.95 -0.85 9.42
CA ALA A 133 -1.32 -2.26 9.38
C ALA A 133 -2.52 -2.50 8.45
N ALA A 134 -3.58 -1.70 8.59
CA ALA A 134 -4.76 -1.77 7.73
C ALA A 134 -4.41 -1.44 6.26
N ALA A 135 -3.61 -0.39 6.03
CA ALA A 135 -3.14 0.01 4.71
C ALA A 135 -2.30 -1.10 4.04
N MET A 136 -1.37 -1.73 4.77
CA MET A 136 -0.49 -2.77 4.22
C MET A 136 -1.25 -4.06 3.88
N LYS A 137 -2.32 -4.38 4.62
CA LYS A 137 -3.18 -5.51 4.28
C LYS A 137 -3.86 -5.31 2.93
N VAL A 138 -4.42 -4.13 2.68
CA VAL A 138 -5.06 -3.79 1.41
C VAL A 138 -4.01 -3.77 0.29
N PHE A 139 -2.99 -2.96 0.46
CA PHE A 139 -1.95 -2.71 -0.54
C PHE A 139 -1.25 -4.00 -0.97
N GLY A 140 -0.82 -4.83 0.00
CA GLY A 140 -0.15 -6.10 -0.28
C GLY A 140 -1.05 -7.12 -0.96
N SER A 141 -2.29 -7.28 -0.50
CA SER A 141 -3.24 -8.24 -1.09
C SER A 141 -3.63 -7.86 -2.52
N GLU A 142 -3.74 -6.57 -2.84
CA GLU A 142 -4.04 -6.09 -4.20
C GLU A 142 -2.82 -6.17 -5.11
N ALA A 143 -1.62 -5.91 -4.59
CA ALA A 143 -0.38 -6.13 -5.34
C ALA A 143 -0.21 -7.60 -5.71
N LEU A 144 -0.41 -8.54 -4.77
CA LEU A 144 -0.37 -9.97 -5.07
C LEU A 144 -1.43 -10.36 -6.10
N ASN A 145 -2.67 -9.88 -5.94
CA ASN A 145 -3.74 -10.16 -6.90
C ASN A 145 -3.34 -9.76 -8.32
N TYR A 146 -2.77 -8.57 -8.50
CA TYR A 146 -2.25 -8.11 -9.78
C TYR A 146 -1.13 -9.03 -10.32
N VAL A 147 -0.16 -9.37 -9.46
CA VAL A 147 0.99 -10.18 -9.86
C VAL A 147 0.58 -11.58 -10.34
N VAL A 148 -0.33 -12.24 -9.62
CA VAL A 148 -0.76 -13.59 -10.01
C VAL A 148 -1.70 -13.58 -11.21
N ASP A 149 -2.52 -12.55 -11.38
CA ASP A 149 -3.36 -12.35 -12.56
C ASP A 149 -2.50 -12.20 -13.83
N GLU A 150 -1.49 -11.34 -13.75
CA GLU A 150 -0.53 -11.16 -14.85
C GLU A 150 0.34 -12.41 -15.08
N ALA A 151 0.63 -13.20 -14.05
CA ALA A 151 1.32 -14.48 -14.23
C ALA A 151 0.47 -15.46 -15.06
N VAL A 152 -0.81 -15.61 -14.73
CA VAL A 152 -1.75 -16.41 -15.55
C VAL A 152 -1.79 -15.90 -16.98
N GLN A 153 -1.88 -14.58 -17.16
CA GLN A 153 -1.94 -13.96 -18.49
C GLN A 153 -0.66 -14.17 -19.31
N ILE A 154 0.53 -14.12 -18.68
CA ILE A 154 1.83 -14.40 -19.35
C ILE A 154 1.91 -15.86 -19.78
N PHE A 155 1.41 -16.78 -18.96
CA PHE A 155 1.36 -18.21 -19.29
C PHE A 155 0.32 -18.52 -20.39
N GLY A 156 -0.64 -17.62 -20.63
CA GLY A 156 -1.72 -17.84 -21.61
C GLY A 156 -2.58 -19.06 -21.24
N GLY A 157 -2.96 -19.87 -22.22
CA GLY A 157 -3.78 -21.08 -21.97
C GLY A 157 -3.21 -22.03 -20.92
N MET A 158 -1.89 -22.15 -20.85
CA MET A 158 -1.22 -22.97 -19.83
C MET A 158 -1.42 -22.40 -18.42
N GLY A 159 -1.53 -21.09 -18.26
CA GLY A 159 -1.82 -20.46 -16.97
C GLY A 159 -3.23 -20.71 -16.45
N PHE A 160 -4.16 -21.03 -17.33
CA PHE A 160 -5.54 -21.41 -16.99
C PHE A 160 -5.67 -22.92 -16.66
N SER A 161 -4.70 -23.73 -17.11
CA SER A 161 -4.67 -25.17 -16.82
C SER A 161 -4.23 -25.45 -15.38
N ALA A 162 -4.90 -26.40 -14.74
CA ALA A 162 -4.51 -26.89 -13.41
C ALA A 162 -3.17 -27.66 -13.38
N GLU A 163 -2.53 -27.86 -14.54
CA GLU A 163 -1.21 -28.47 -14.66
C GLU A 163 -0.08 -27.53 -14.24
N THR A 164 -0.35 -26.23 -14.12
CA THR A 164 0.62 -25.22 -13.71
C THR A 164 0.31 -24.65 -12.33
N ASP A 165 1.38 -24.25 -11.60
CA ASP A 165 1.26 -23.68 -10.27
C ASP A 165 0.60 -22.27 -10.26
N VAL A 166 0.60 -21.57 -11.39
CA VAL A 166 0.07 -20.19 -11.47
C VAL A 166 -1.45 -20.15 -11.35
N ASP A 167 -2.18 -21.18 -11.84
CA ASP A 167 -3.62 -21.35 -11.62
C ASP A 167 -3.93 -21.43 -10.13
N ARG A 168 -3.21 -22.25 -9.40
CA ARG A 168 -3.38 -22.40 -7.95
C ARG A 168 -3.03 -21.10 -7.22
N ALA A 169 -1.91 -20.44 -7.57
CA ALA A 169 -1.50 -19.18 -6.98
C ALA A 169 -2.57 -18.09 -7.17
N TYR A 170 -3.16 -18.00 -8.35
CA TYR A 170 -4.26 -17.08 -8.66
C TYR A 170 -5.46 -17.32 -7.75
N ARG A 171 -5.94 -18.58 -7.65
CA ARG A 171 -7.11 -18.93 -6.82
C ARG A 171 -6.84 -18.70 -5.33
N ASP A 172 -5.67 -19.09 -4.84
CA ASP A 172 -5.31 -18.98 -3.43
C ASP A 172 -5.07 -17.52 -3.01
N SER A 173 -4.61 -16.66 -3.92
CA SER A 173 -4.43 -15.24 -3.63
C SER A 173 -5.74 -14.51 -3.31
N ARG A 174 -6.87 -15.01 -3.84
CA ARG A 174 -8.16 -14.31 -3.76
C ARG A 174 -8.65 -14.10 -2.32
N ILE A 175 -8.38 -15.02 -1.43
CA ILE A 175 -8.82 -14.94 -0.02
C ILE A 175 -8.14 -13.78 0.72
N ASN A 176 -6.93 -13.36 0.31
CA ASN A 176 -6.18 -12.29 0.97
C ASN A 176 -6.91 -10.94 0.95
N ARG A 177 -7.84 -10.74 0.03
CA ARG A 177 -8.68 -9.54 -0.03
C ARG A 177 -9.91 -9.61 0.89
N ILE A 178 -10.19 -10.78 1.50
CA ILE A 178 -11.40 -11.05 2.28
C ILE A 178 -11.09 -11.20 3.77
N PHE A 179 -10.19 -12.11 4.17
CA PHE A 179 -9.89 -12.36 5.57
C PHE A 179 -9.06 -11.24 6.21
N GLU A 180 -8.89 -11.23 7.54
CA GLU A 180 -8.28 -10.15 8.34
C GLU A 180 -9.03 -8.80 8.23
N GLY A 181 -10.34 -8.89 7.97
CA GLY A 181 -11.20 -7.81 7.53
C GLY A 181 -11.08 -7.58 6.03
N THR A 182 -12.22 -7.40 5.35
CA THR A 182 -12.19 -7.16 3.89
C THR A 182 -11.37 -5.91 3.55
N ASN A 183 -10.94 -5.79 2.31
CA ASN A 183 -10.20 -4.60 1.86
C ASN A 183 -11.01 -3.33 2.04
N GLU A 184 -12.33 -3.41 1.87
CA GLU A 184 -13.28 -2.31 2.10
C GLU A 184 -13.26 -1.87 3.58
N ILE A 185 -13.39 -2.81 4.52
CA ILE A 185 -13.32 -2.52 5.96
C ILE A 185 -11.98 -1.89 6.33
N ASN A 186 -10.87 -2.41 5.79
CA ASN A 186 -9.55 -1.86 6.08
C ASN A 186 -9.36 -0.44 5.50
N ARG A 187 -9.93 -0.13 4.32
CA ARG A 187 -9.94 1.24 3.79
C ARG A 187 -10.68 2.21 4.70
N LEU A 188 -11.85 1.83 5.20
CA LEU A 188 -12.59 2.65 6.17
C LEU A 188 -11.79 2.86 7.45
N LEU A 189 -11.13 1.80 7.97
CA LEU A 189 -10.28 1.89 9.16
C LEU A 189 -9.10 2.85 8.99
N VAL A 190 -8.48 2.92 7.81
CA VAL A 190 -7.37 3.85 7.53
C VAL A 190 -7.80 5.29 7.81
N VAL A 191 -8.93 5.73 7.27
CA VAL A 191 -9.40 7.12 7.40
C VAL A 191 -9.99 7.38 8.79
N ASP A 192 -10.89 6.52 9.28
CA ASP A 192 -11.51 6.66 10.60
C ASP A 192 -10.47 6.71 11.71
N THR A 193 -9.49 5.80 11.69
CA THR A 193 -8.41 5.79 12.69
C THR A 193 -7.52 7.02 12.58
N THR A 194 -7.25 7.50 11.37
CA THR A 194 -6.46 8.74 11.15
C THR A 194 -7.16 9.95 11.77
N ILE A 195 -8.44 10.11 11.51
CA ILE A 195 -9.22 11.24 12.07
C ILE A 195 -9.34 11.13 13.60
N LYS A 196 -9.64 9.94 14.12
CA LYS A 196 -9.68 9.70 15.58
C LYS A 196 -8.35 10.00 16.26
N LYS A 197 -7.23 9.60 15.64
CA LYS A 197 -5.89 9.88 16.15
C LYS A 197 -5.58 11.38 16.12
N ALA A 198 -5.95 12.07 15.05
CA ALA A 198 -5.83 13.53 14.94
C ALA A 198 -6.59 14.24 16.07
N LEU A 199 -7.85 13.89 16.28
CA LEU A 199 -8.66 14.45 17.37
C LEU A 199 -8.06 14.18 18.75
N LYS A 200 -7.58 12.94 19.00
CA LYS A 200 -6.96 12.55 20.28
C LYS A 200 -5.67 13.32 20.56
N THR A 201 -4.89 13.65 19.54
CA THR A 201 -3.63 14.40 19.67
C THR A 201 -3.81 15.91 19.61
N GLY A 202 -5.05 16.40 19.49
CA GLY A 202 -5.33 17.84 19.35
C GLY A 202 -4.96 18.42 17.98
N PHE A 203 -4.72 17.55 16.98
CA PHE A 203 -4.44 18.00 15.61
C PHE A 203 -5.75 18.40 14.90
N ASP A 204 -5.93 19.69 14.67
CA ASP A 204 -7.09 20.25 13.98
C ASP A 204 -6.95 20.12 12.47
N VAL A 205 -7.53 19.08 11.91
CA VAL A 205 -7.47 18.78 10.46
C VAL A 205 -8.13 19.87 9.63
N VAL A 206 -9.23 20.46 10.13
CA VAL A 206 -9.97 21.53 9.44
C VAL A 206 -9.12 22.80 9.38
N ARG A 207 -8.54 23.22 10.49
CA ARG A 207 -7.64 24.37 10.53
C ARG A 207 -6.44 24.18 9.61
N TYR A 208 -5.88 22.96 9.58
CA TYR A 208 -4.74 22.66 8.71
C TYR A 208 -5.13 22.70 7.23
N ALA A 209 -6.29 22.17 6.85
CA ALA A 209 -6.81 22.28 5.49
C ALA A 209 -6.97 23.74 5.05
N ARG A 210 -7.53 24.59 5.92
CA ARG A 210 -7.65 26.04 5.67
C ARG A 210 -6.28 26.70 5.48
N SER A 211 -5.25 26.30 6.23
CA SER A 211 -3.89 26.80 6.06
C SER A 211 -3.26 26.40 4.73
N ILE A 212 -3.52 25.18 4.24
CA ILE A 212 -3.10 24.73 2.91
C ILE A 212 -3.76 25.60 1.83
N ILE A 213 -5.06 25.84 1.94
CA ILE A 213 -5.81 26.70 1.01
C ILE A 213 -5.16 28.08 0.93
N LYS A 214 -4.96 28.72 2.08
CA LYS A 214 -4.33 30.04 2.16
C LYS A 214 -2.94 30.04 1.51
N GLN A 215 -2.10 29.06 1.82
CA GLN A 215 -0.77 28.94 1.23
C GLN A 215 -0.81 28.84 -0.30
N LEU A 216 -1.73 28.05 -0.87
CA LEU A 216 -1.86 27.88 -2.31
C LEU A 216 -2.28 29.20 -3.00
N ASP A 217 -3.13 29.96 -2.36
CA ASP A 217 -3.65 31.24 -2.90
C ASP A 217 -2.60 32.37 -2.82
N GLU A 218 -1.73 32.36 -1.80
CA GLU A 218 -0.76 33.46 -1.54
C GLU A 218 0.62 33.20 -2.17
N THR A 219 1.16 32.01 -2.08
CA THR A 219 2.59 31.78 -2.38
C THR A 219 2.85 30.76 -3.48
N GLY A 220 1.80 30.05 -3.95
CA GLY A 220 1.98 28.96 -4.89
C GLY A 220 2.75 27.78 -4.30
N ILE A 221 3.43 27.01 -5.16
CA ILE A 221 4.15 25.80 -4.77
C ILE A 221 5.64 25.99 -5.01
N ALA A 222 6.44 25.90 -3.95
CA ALA A 222 7.91 25.86 -4.06
C ALA A 222 8.34 24.53 -4.71
N THR A 223 9.37 24.55 -5.54
CA THR A 223 9.97 23.36 -6.16
C THR A 223 11.06 22.78 -5.27
N GLY A 224 11.27 21.46 -5.34
CA GLY A 224 12.39 20.81 -4.66
C GLY A 224 13.64 20.81 -5.54
N GLU A 225 14.81 21.00 -4.94
CA GLU A 225 16.09 20.99 -5.65
C GLU A 225 16.66 19.57 -5.77
N GLY A 226 17.15 19.22 -6.96
CA GLY A 226 17.74 17.94 -7.28
C GLY A 226 16.76 16.76 -7.22
N TYR A 227 17.23 15.56 -7.60
CA TYR A 227 16.39 14.38 -7.72
C TYR A 227 15.54 14.09 -6.48
N TYR A 228 16.19 14.01 -5.31
CA TYR A 228 15.48 13.68 -4.07
C TYR A 228 14.63 14.83 -3.53
N GLY A 229 15.04 16.08 -3.74
CA GLY A 229 14.26 17.26 -3.36
C GLY A 229 12.94 17.31 -4.13
N GLU A 230 12.98 17.05 -5.43
CA GLU A 230 11.81 16.96 -6.29
C GLU A 230 10.82 15.87 -5.81
N LYS A 231 11.32 14.64 -5.54
CA LYS A 231 10.44 13.54 -5.07
C LYS A 231 9.82 13.81 -3.70
N LYS A 232 10.59 14.40 -2.77
CA LYS A 232 10.07 14.85 -1.46
C LYS A 232 9.00 15.92 -1.64
N HIS A 233 9.17 16.82 -2.60
CA HIS A 233 8.21 17.85 -2.91
C HIS A 233 6.87 17.24 -3.38
N TYR A 234 6.88 16.30 -4.33
CA TYR A 234 5.68 15.61 -4.79
C TYR A 234 4.94 14.92 -3.65
N ILE A 235 5.65 14.13 -2.84
CA ILE A 235 5.06 13.41 -1.70
C ILE A 235 4.44 14.39 -0.69
N ARG A 236 5.09 15.53 -0.41
CA ARG A 236 4.54 16.58 0.45
C ARG A 236 3.24 17.15 -0.11
N ASN A 237 3.18 17.38 -1.40
CA ASN A 237 1.97 17.89 -2.04
C ASN A 237 0.85 16.84 -2.04
N PHE A 238 1.14 15.58 -2.24
CA PHE A 238 0.16 14.50 -2.13
C PHE A 238 -0.41 14.39 -0.69
N LYS A 239 0.45 14.57 0.34
CA LYS A 239 -0.01 14.66 1.74
C LYS A 239 -0.94 15.87 1.95
N LYS A 240 -0.68 17.02 1.30
CA LYS A 240 -1.58 18.18 1.35
C LYS A 240 -2.95 17.86 0.73
N ILE A 241 -3.01 17.09 -0.37
CA ILE A 241 -4.28 16.65 -0.96
C ILE A 241 -5.08 15.82 0.05
N ALA A 242 -4.47 14.81 0.68
CA ALA A 242 -5.16 13.98 1.67
C ALA A 242 -5.69 14.80 2.85
N LEU A 243 -4.86 15.71 3.41
CA LEU A 243 -5.25 16.59 4.52
C LEU A 243 -6.34 17.58 4.12
N LEU A 244 -6.27 18.11 2.90
CA LEU A 244 -7.28 19.04 2.37
C LEU A 244 -8.63 18.33 2.28
N LEU A 245 -8.69 17.14 1.71
CA LEU A 245 -9.92 16.36 1.58
C LEU A 245 -10.49 15.97 2.95
N MET A 246 -9.66 15.46 3.85
CA MET A 246 -10.12 15.11 5.21
C MET A 246 -10.65 16.32 5.97
N GLY A 247 -9.99 17.49 5.84
CA GLY A 247 -10.42 18.70 6.52
C GLY A 247 -11.75 19.23 5.98
N VAL A 248 -11.92 19.30 4.66
CA VAL A 248 -13.16 19.78 4.03
C VAL A 248 -14.31 18.79 4.28
N LEU A 249 -14.05 17.49 4.24
CA LEU A 249 -15.03 16.46 4.56
C LEU A 249 -15.49 16.56 6.02
N SER A 250 -14.56 16.74 6.96
CA SER A 250 -14.87 16.88 8.39
C SER A 250 -15.64 18.16 8.70
N ASP A 251 -15.32 19.26 8.01
CA ASP A 251 -16.01 20.56 8.17
C ASP A 251 -17.47 20.47 7.68
N LYS A 252 -17.72 19.75 6.56
CA LYS A 252 -19.04 19.63 5.94
C LYS A 252 -19.97 18.63 6.63
N TYR A 253 -19.45 17.47 7.01
CA TYR A 253 -20.27 16.34 7.49
C TYR A 253 -20.14 16.12 9.00
N GLU A 254 -19.22 16.81 9.69
CA GLU A 254 -18.92 16.57 11.10
C GLU A 254 -18.67 15.06 11.38
N ARG A 255 -19.45 14.43 12.28
CA ARG A 255 -19.33 13.01 12.59
C ARG A 255 -20.02 12.08 11.58
N LYS A 256 -20.87 12.60 10.68
CA LYS A 256 -21.59 11.82 9.67
C LYS A 256 -20.72 11.45 8.47
N PHE A 257 -19.49 11.96 8.38
CA PHE A 257 -18.58 11.62 7.27
C PHE A 257 -18.32 10.10 7.16
N LEU A 258 -18.52 9.31 8.22
CA LEU A 258 -18.36 7.86 8.20
C LEU A 258 -19.39 7.14 7.32
N ASP A 259 -20.49 7.78 6.99
CA ASP A 259 -21.52 7.25 6.10
C ASP A 259 -21.15 7.42 4.61
N GLU A 260 -20.19 8.32 4.32
CA GLU A 260 -19.70 8.63 2.96
C GLU A 260 -18.56 7.69 2.53
N GLN A 261 -18.83 6.39 2.51
CA GLN A 261 -17.82 5.33 2.39
C GLN A 261 -17.02 5.42 1.08
N GLU A 262 -17.61 5.80 -0.03
CA GLU A 262 -16.95 5.96 -1.32
C GLU A 262 -15.92 7.10 -1.29
N ILE A 263 -16.21 8.18 -0.57
CA ILE A 263 -15.27 9.28 -0.36
C ILE A 263 -14.11 8.80 0.52
N LEU A 264 -14.43 8.04 1.58
CA LEU A 264 -13.40 7.47 2.47
C LEU A 264 -12.49 6.48 1.73
N PHE A 265 -13.01 5.71 0.78
CA PHE A 265 -12.19 4.83 -0.07
C PHE A 265 -11.20 5.63 -0.90
N ASN A 266 -11.64 6.71 -1.55
CA ASN A 266 -10.77 7.58 -2.32
C ASN A 266 -9.64 8.16 -1.44
N ILE A 267 -9.97 8.66 -0.25
CA ILE A 267 -8.97 9.20 0.69
C ILE A 267 -8.01 8.13 1.18
N SER A 268 -8.50 6.92 1.47
CA SER A 268 -7.68 5.78 1.88
C SER A 268 -6.68 5.39 0.78
N ASP A 269 -7.12 5.31 -0.46
CA ASP A 269 -6.26 4.99 -1.60
C ASP A 269 -5.17 6.06 -1.78
N ILE A 270 -5.50 7.34 -1.64
CA ILE A 270 -4.52 8.43 -1.64
C ILE A 270 -3.47 8.21 -0.54
N ILE A 271 -3.89 7.91 0.69
CA ILE A 271 -2.98 7.65 1.82
C ILE A 271 -2.05 6.47 1.52
N MET A 272 -2.57 5.38 0.94
CA MET A 272 -1.78 4.20 0.57
C MET A 272 -0.76 4.51 -0.52
N TYR A 273 -1.12 5.24 -1.58
CA TYR A 273 -0.18 5.69 -2.61
C TYR A 273 0.93 6.56 -2.04
N ILE A 274 0.59 7.49 -1.13
CA ILE A 274 1.57 8.34 -0.44
C ILE A 274 2.55 7.49 0.38
N TYR A 275 2.03 6.53 1.15
CA TYR A 275 2.86 5.67 2.00
C TYR A 275 3.83 4.82 1.17
N GLY A 276 3.35 4.24 0.06
CA GLY A 276 4.17 3.51 -0.89
C GLY A 276 5.28 4.36 -1.52
N ALA A 277 4.93 5.57 -1.97
CA ALA A 277 5.87 6.51 -2.57
C ALA A 277 6.96 6.95 -1.58
N GLU A 278 6.59 7.31 -0.36
CA GLU A 278 7.53 7.73 0.67
C GLU A 278 8.43 6.59 1.13
N SER A 279 7.88 5.39 1.32
CA SER A 279 8.65 4.20 1.70
C SER A 279 9.68 3.82 0.64
N SER A 280 9.29 3.87 -0.62
CA SER A 280 10.17 3.64 -1.76
C SER A 280 11.28 4.68 -1.87
N LEU A 281 10.97 5.96 -1.70
CA LEU A 281 11.95 7.04 -1.67
C LEU A 281 12.99 6.84 -0.56
N LEU A 282 12.55 6.52 0.65
CA LEU A 282 13.43 6.27 1.79
C LEU A 282 14.33 5.05 1.55
N ARG A 283 13.80 3.97 0.94
CA ARG A 283 14.59 2.80 0.55
C ARG A 283 15.67 3.15 -0.46
N VAL A 284 15.36 3.91 -1.51
CA VAL A 284 16.34 4.33 -2.51
C VAL A 284 17.44 5.19 -1.87
N GLN A 285 17.07 6.18 -1.05
CA GLN A 285 18.05 7.03 -0.35
C GLN A 285 18.98 6.23 0.56
N LYS A 286 18.42 5.30 1.34
CA LYS A 286 19.21 4.42 2.23
C LYS A 286 20.16 3.52 1.42
N ALA A 287 19.66 2.92 0.34
CA ALA A 287 20.45 2.05 -0.52
C ALA A 287 21.58 2.80 -1.23
N GLU A 288 21.31 4.01 -1.74
CA GLU A 288 22.35 4.84 -2.38
C GLU A 288 23.46 5.24 -1.41
N LYS A 289 23.08 5.61 -0.17
CA LYS A 289 24.07 5.95 0.88
C LYS A 289 24.97 4.77 1.22
N ILE A 290 24.47 3.53 1.17
CA ILE A 290 25.21 2.33 1.56
C ILE A 290 26.01 1.74 0.41
N LYS A 291 25.41 1.70 -0.81
CA LYS A 291 25.94 0.96 -1.97
C LYS A 291 26.35 1.83 -3.16
N GLY A 292 26.11 3.13 -3.09
CA GLY A 292 26.44 4.10 -4.14
C GLY A 292 25.39 4.25 -5.24
N ALA A 293 25.51 5.31 -6.02
CA ALA A 293 24.54 5.72 -7.05
C ALA A 293 24.32 4.67 -8.17
N PRO A 294 25.34 3.95 -8.69
CA PRO A 294 25.13 2.95 -9.73
C PRO A 294 24.18 1.82 -9.30
N TYR A 295 24.28 1.39 -8.03
CA TYR A 295 23.43 0.32 -7.50
C TYR A 295 21.94 0.65 -7.51
N VAL A 296 21.57 1.91 -7.34
CA VAL A 296 20.18 2.33 -7.22
C VAL A 296 19.54 2.78 -8.52
N SER A 297 20.22 2.65 -9.65
CA SER A 297 19.71 3.13 -10.95
C SER A 297 18.32 2.55 -11.28
N LEU A 298 18.17 1.23 -11.21
CA LEU A 298 16.87 0.56 -11.45
C LEU A 298 15.84 0.85 -10.34
N TYR A 299 16.28 1.05 -9.12
CA TYR A 299 15.38 1.45 -8.02
C TYR A 299 14.84 2.88 -8.21
N LYS A 300 15.64 3.78 -8.79
CA LYS A 300 15.18 5.11 -9.22
C LYS A 300 14.16 4.99 -10.34
N ASP A 301 14.37 4.12 -11.33
CA ASP A 301 13.38 3.83 -12.37
C ASP A 301 12.04 3.35 -11.77
N MET A 302 12.08 2.42 -10.79
CA MET A 302 10.87 1.93 -10.12
C MET A 302 10.16 3.05 -9.34
N LEU A 303 10.92 3.87 -8.62
CA LEU A 303 10.40 5.01 -7.87
C LEU A 303 9.76 6.06 -8.80
N ASP A 304 10.42 6.39 -9.90
CA ASP A 304 9.94 7.38 -10.85
C ASP A 304 8.64 6.95 -11.53
N VAL A 305 8.57 5.69 -11.98
CA VAL A 305 7.35 5.12 -12.56
C VAL A 305 6.24 5.11 -11.53
N TYR A 306 6.51 4.63 -10.30
CA TYR A 306 5.50 4.55 -9.27
C TYR A 306 4.96 5.93 -8.85
N LEU A 307 5.84 6.92 -8.68
CA LEU A 307 5.43 8.29 -8.35
C LEU A 307 4.59 8.93 -9.46
N TYR A 308 5.01 8.73 -10.71
CA TYR A 308 4.30 9.24 -11.87
C TYR A 308 2.89 8.66 -11.96
N ASP A 309 2.76 7.33 -11.92
CA ASP A 309 1.46 6.65 -11.98
C ASP A 309 0.58 7.01 -10.77
N SER A 310 1.17 7.04 -9.56
CA SER A 310 0.46 7.41 -8.33
C SER A 310 -0.09 8.84 -8.38
N ALA A 311 0.60 9.79 -8.99
CA ALA A 311 0.12 11.17 -9.12
C ALA A 311 -1.22 11.24 -9.87
N PHE A 312 -1.38 10.46 -10.94
CA PHE A 312 -2.63 10.38 -11.70
C PHE A 312 -3.74 9.65 -10.91
N GLN A 313 -3.39 8.59 -10.19
CA GLN A 313 -4.36 7.88 -9.34
C GLN A 313 -4.83 8.77 -8.18
N ILE A 314 -3.91 9.46 -7.49
CA ILE A 314 -4.22 10.41 -6.43
C ILE A 314 -5.11 11.54 -6.96
N ARG A 315 -4.79 12.09 -8.14
CA ARG A 315 -5.62 13.11 -8.79
C ARG A 315 -7.02 12.59 -9.06
N LYS A 316 -7.15 11.39 -9.65
CA LYS A 316 -8.45 10.77 -9.93
C LYS A 316 -9.27 10.58 -8.65
N CYS A 317 -8.71 9.95 -7.63
CA CYS A 317 -9.39 9.75 -6.35
C CYS A 317 -9.81 11.08 -5.70
N ALA A 318 -8.94 12.09 -5.76
CA ALA A 318 -9.24 13.39 -5.17
C ALA A 318 -10.36 14.14 -5.91
N LEU A 319 -10.37 14.09 -7.24
CA LEU A 319 -11.44 14.70 -8.04
C LEU A 319 -12.76 13.97 -7.83
N ASP A 320 -12.77 12.64 -7.77
CA ASP A 320 -14.00 11.87 -7.48
C ASP A 320 -14.55 12.22 -6.10
N ALA A 321 -13.68 12.28 -5.09
CA ALA A 321 -14.09 12.69 -3.75
C ALA A 321 -14.72 14.08 -3.76
N VAL A 322 -14.07 15.07 -4.38
CA VAL A 322 -14.61 16.46 -4.48
C VAL A 322 -15.95 16.49 -5.20
N ASN A 323 -16.06 15.79 -6.33
CA ASN A 323 -17.29 15.76 -7.14
C ASN A 323 -18.49 15.19 -6.39
N ALA A 324 -18.24 14.33 -5.39
CA ALA A 324 -19.32 13.71 -4.61
C ALA A 324 -20.02 14.71 -3.66
N PHE A 325 -19.34 15.78 -3.24
CA PHE A 325 -19.90 16.65 -2.19
C PHE A 325 -19.69 18.15 -2.34
N ILE A 326 -18.91 18.60 -3.34
CA ILE A 326 -18.70 20.04 -3.63
C ILE A 326 -19.24 20.35 -5.02
N THR A 327 -19.91 21.49 -5.18
CA THR A 327 -20.54 21.92 -6.45
C THR A 327 -20.23 23.38 -6.77
N GLY A 328 -20.47 23.79 -8.02
CA GLY A 328 -20.34 25.17 -8.47
C GLY A 328 -18.90 25.69 -8.44
N ARG A 329 -18.75 26.99 -8.16
CA ARG A 329 -17.43 27.66 -8.19
C ARG A 329 -16.42 27.06 -7.20
N GLU A 330 -16.88 26.62 -6.05
CA GLU A 330 -16.01 25.97 -5.05
C GLU A 330 -15.37 24.68 -5.60
N GLN A 331 -16.15 23.89 -6.32
CA GLN A 331 -15.68 22.68 -6.99
C GLN A 331 -14.57 22.98 -8.02
N GLU A 332 -14.78 24.00 -8.86
CA GLU A 332 -13.78 24.41 -9.86
C GLU A 332 -12.46 24.82 -9.21
N VAL A 333 -12.53 25.63 -8.15
CA VAL A 333 -11.36 26.05 -7.38
C VAL A 333 -10.66 24.86 -6.75
N MET A 334 -11.41 23.92 -6.16
CA MET A 334 -10.84 22.72 -5.56
C MET A 334 -10.16 21.83 -6.61
N HIS A 335 -10.77 21.66 -7.78
CA HIS A 335 -10.17 20.95 -8.91
C HIS A 335 -8.83 21.57 -9.33
N GLN A 336 -8.76 22.89 -9.40
CA GLN A 336 -7.51 23.59 -9.75
C GLN A 336 -6.42 23.33 -8.70
N ARG A 337 -6.75 23.41 -7.40
CA ARG A 337 -5.82 23.13 -6.29
C ARG A 337 -5.31 21.68 -6.35
N ILE A 338 -6.20 20.71 -6.59
CA ILE A 338 -5.82 19.29 -6.72
C ILE A 338 -4.88 19.09 -7.93
N ARG A 339 -5.19 19.67 -9.08
CA ARG A 339 -4.34 19.59 -10.27
C ARG A 339 -2.94 20.15 -9.99
N THR A 340 -2.86 21.28 -9.33
CA THR A 340 -1.59 21.93 -8.96
C THR A 340 -0.78 21.06 -7.99
N LEU A 341 -1.41 20.53 -6.93
CA LEU A 341 -0.75 19.69 -5.92
C LEU A 341 -0.35 18.30 -6.45
N SER A 342 -1.02 17.79 -7.50
CA SER A 342 -0.72 16.49 -8.11
C SER A 342 0.13 16.59 -9.37
N GLN A 343 0.73 17.75 -9.63
CA GLN A 343 1.61 17.93 -10.78
C GLN A 343 2.97 17.27 -10.51
N VAL A 344 3.45 16.50 -11.50
CA VAL A 344 4.76 15.83 -11.49
C VAL A 344 5.43 16.02 -12.85
N SER A 345 6.76 15.96 -12.88
CA SER A 345 7.52 15.99 -14.12
C SER A 345 7.24 14.75 -14.98
N PRO A 346 7.26 14.89 -16.32
CA PRO A 346 7.11 13.75 -17.23
C PRO A 346 8.18 12.69 -17.01
N VAL A 347 7.78 11.42 -17.07
CA VAL A 347 8.67 10.26 -16.97
C VAL A 347 8.54 9.41 -18.23
N ASN A 348 9.65 9.01 -18.83
CA ASN A 348 9.62 8.00 -19.90
C ASN A 348 9.42 6.61 -19.28
N SER A 349 8.19 6.37 -18.82
CA SER A 349 7.80 5.14 -18.12
C SER A 349 7.97 3.89 -18.99
N LYS A 350 7.89 4.02 -20.31
CA LYS A 350 8.14 2.91 -21.26
C LYS A 350 9.58 2.41 -21.15
N GLU A 351 10.56 3.31 -21.24
CA GLU A 351 11.97 2.90 -21.20
C GLU A 351 12.41 2.48 -19.79
N ALA A 352 11.90 3.12 -18.73
CA ALA A 352 12.13 2.69 -17.35
C ALA A 352 11.62 1.26 -17.12
N ARG A 353 10.37 0.95 -17.54
CA ARG A 353 9.82 -0.41 -17.43
C ARG A 353 10.63 -1.43 -18.25
N ARG A 354 11.14 -1.05 -19.42
CA ARG A 354 11.98 -1.93 -20.22
C ARG A 354 13.29 -2.28 -19.51
N ARG A 355 13.98 -1.31 -18.92
CA ARG A 355 15.22 -1.57 -18.16
C ARG A 355 14.98 -2.49 -16.97
N ILE A 356 13.88 -2.30 -16.24
CA ILE A 356 13.49 -3.18 -15.13
C ILE A 356 13.22 -4.61 -15.64
N ALA A 357 12.45 -4.74 -16.72
CA ALA A 357 12.12 -6.03 -17.30
C ALA A 357 13.36 -6.72 -17.88
N ASP A 358 14.25 -5.98 -18.56
CA ASP A 358 15.47 -6.53 -19.15
C ASP A 358 16.37 -7.13 -18.06
N LYS A 359 16.51 -6.46 -16.90
CA LYS A 359 17.23 -7.03 -15.76
C LYS A 359 16.58 -8.31 -15.23
N LEU A 360 15.26 -8.35 -15.10
CA LEU A 360 14.53 -9.53 -14.69
C LEU A 360 14.70 -10.70 -15.68
N ILE A 361 14.67 -10.41 -16.98
CA ILE A 361 14.86 -11.37 -18.08
C ILE A 361 16.28 -11.95 -18.07
N GLU A 362 17.29 -11.09 -17.87
CA GLU A 362 18.69 -11.47 -17.75
C GLU A 362 18.92 -12.45 -16.57
N GLU A 363 18.38 -12.12 -15.41
CA GLU A 363 18.55 -12.92 -14.17
C GLU A 363 17.64 -14.16 -14.11
N ASN A 364 16.64 -14.22 -14.98
CA ASN A 364 15.63 -15.27 -15.05
C ASN A 364 14.91 -15.57 -13.72
N ARG A 365 14.85 -14.59 -12.83
CA ARG A 365 14.20 -14.66 -11.50
C ARG A 365 14.07 -13.27 -10.89
N TYR A 366 13.24 -13.14 -9.85
CA TYR A 366 13.18 -11.91 -9.04
C TYR A 366 14.49 -11.66 -8.28
N VAL A 367 15.07 -10.46 -8.41
CA VAL A 367 16.39 -10.09 -7.83
C VAL A 367 16.42 -8.70 -7.16
N PHE A 368 15.29 -8.03 -7.02
CA PHE A 368 15.21 -6.65 -6.51
C PHE A 368 14.97 -6.54 -5.01
#